data_bad26fd6afc8baaed93c3035aae58a03
#
_entry.id   bad26fd6afc8baaed93c3035aae58a03
#
_cell.length_a   1.000
_cell.length_b   1.000
_cell.length_c   1.000
_cell.angle_alpha   90.00
_cell.angle_beta   90.00
_cell.angle_gamma   90.00
#
_symmetry.space_group_name_H-M   'P 1'
#
loop_
_entity.id
_entity.type
_entity.pdbx_description
1 polymer ?
#
loop_
_entity_poly.entity_id
_entity_poly.type
_entity_poly.pdbx_seq_one_letter_code
_entity_poly.pdbx_strand_id
1 'polypeptide(L)'
;FPGMAVLLVEEYLKEQHIDVHTVDHVVKKLLKFEEGHESEQEIVMRSLSLFQPFPYRNEYKEAYRFIRNDEGITPLYGKSPEEKRHLFSHTINLYDNSLIEITQSWLNVRPFPLAVWLVGKWFEDDPDEERMVGIVERIQALDKPLYTVVRDGLYKRLDYMQDSESAQDLIQRLAGEAHAPFCNEKVVCSDLGSRLFLA
;
A
#
# COMPACT_ATOMS: atom_id res chain seq x y z
N PHE A 1 6.83 4.80 -17.60
CA PHE A 1 5.40 4.62 -17.86
C PHE A 1 4.92 5.79 -18.72
N PRO A 2 4.86 5.58 -20.05
CA PRO A 2 4.64 6.67 -21.00
C PRO A 2 3.35 7.46 -20.73
N GLY A 3 2.26 6.78 -20.37
CA GLY A 3 0.95 7.41 -20.15
C GLY A 3 0.94 8.45 -19.02
N MET A 4 1.60 8.20 -17.89
CA MET A 4 1.68 9.16 -16.80
C MET A 4 2.52 10.37 -17.18
N ALA A 5 3.65 10.15 -17.86
CA ALA A 5 4.50 11.24 -18.33
C ALA A 5 3.76 12.12 -19.34
N VAL A 6 3.03 11.52 -20.27
CA VAL A 6 2.23 12.26 -21.26
C VAL A 6 1.15 13.10 -20.56
N LEU A 7 0.40 12.54 -19.63
CA LEU A 7 -0.64 13.28 -18.90
C LEU A 7 -0.06 14.42 -18.06
N LEU A 8 1.08 14.22 -17.39
CA LEU A 8 1.77 15.28 -16.64
C LEU A 8 2.23 16.40 -17.57
N VAL A 9 2.77 16.06 -18.75
CA VAL A 9 3.18 17.06 -19.74
C VAL A 9 1.96 17.80 -20.30
N GLU A 10 0.86 17.11 -20.60
CA GLU A 10 -0.37 17.75 -21.09
C GLU A 10 -0.95 18.73 -20.07
N GLU A 11 -0.99 18.38 -18.78
CA GLU A 11 -1.48 19.27 -17.73
C GLU A 11 -0.49 20.43 -17.48
N TYR A 12 0.83 20.18 -17.49
CA TYR A 12 1.83 21.24 -17.40
C TYR A 12 1.71 22.26 -18.53
N LEU A 13 1.49 21.81 -19.78
CA LEU A 13 1.31 22.69 -20.93
C LEU A 13 0.04 23.52 -20.83
N LYS A 14 -1.00 23.03 -20.15
CA LYS A 14 -2.25 23.79 -19.92
C LYS A 14 -2.11 24.84 -18.82
N GLU A 15 -1.51 24.48 -17.71
CA GLU A 15 -1.49 25.30 -16.49
C GLU A 15 -0.17 26.03 -16.27
N GLN A 16 0.88 25.71 -17.06
CA GLN A 16 2.25 26.22 -16.92
C GLN A 16 2.87 26.00 -15.53
N HIS A 17 2.27 25.11 -14.76
CA HIS A 17 2.71 24.78 -13.40
C HIS A 17 2.31 23.36 -13.04
N ILE A 18 3.16 22.64 -12.31
CA ILE A 18 2.84 21.34 -11.70
C ILE A 18 2.86 21.53 -10.19
N ASP A 19 1.71 21.46 -9.58
CA ASP A 19 1.54 21.43 -8.14
C ASP A 19 0.94 20.09 -7.67
N VAL A 20 0.65 19.98 -6.38
CA VAL A 20 0.05 18.77 -5.78
C VAL A 20 -1.34 18.50 -6.37
N HIS A 21 -2.11 19.55 -6.66
CA HIS A 21 -3.46 19.41 -7.27
C HIS A 21 -3.38 18.85 -8.68
N THR A 22 -2.34 19.24 -9.44
CA THR A 22 -2.08 18.69 -10.77
C THR A 22 -1.80 17.19 -10.71
N VAL A 23 -1.01 16.72 -9.73
CA VAL A 23 -0.73 15.28 -9.53
C VAL A 23 -2.01 14.53 -9.18
N ASP A 24 -2.80 15.03 -8.23
CA ASP A 24 -4.09 14.44 -7.84
C ASP A 24 -5.04 14.30 -9.04
N HIS A 25 -5.13 15.35 -9.87
CA HIS A 25 -5.97 15.33 -11.06
C HIS A 25 -5.50 14.30 -12.10
N VAL A 26 -4.20 14.22 -12.33
CA VAL A 26 -3.61 13.22 -13.25
C VAL A 26 -3.84 11.80 -12.74
N VAL A 27 -3.67 11.58 -11.45
CA VAL A 27 -3.91 10.25 -10.85
C VAL A 27 -5.38 9.86 -10.96
N LYS A 28 -6.33 10.75 -10.68
CA LYS A 28 -7.76 10.50 -10.85
C LYS A 28 -8.12 10.16 -12.30
N LYS A 29 -7.50 10.84 -13.28
CA LYS A 29 -7.68 10.50 -14.70
C LYS A 29 -7.12 9.12 -15.07
N LEU A 30 -6.01 8.72 -14.45
CA LEU A 30 -5.42 7.39 -14.68
C LEU A 30 -6.28 6.28 -14.08
N LEU A 31 -6.78 6.50 -12.87
CA LEU A 31 -7.53 5.48 -12.14
C LEU A 31 -8.92 5.23 -12.75
N LYS A 32 -9.56 6.23 -13.37
CA LYS A 32 -10.87 6.09 -14.05
C LYS A 32 -11.83 5.16 -13.32
N PHE A 33 -12.01 5.40 -12.02
CA PHE A 33 -12.90 4.61 -11.20
C PHE A 33 -14.32 4.55 -11.81
N GLU A 34 -15.00 3.44 -11.61
CA GLU A 34 -16.38 3.29 -12.06
C GLU A 34 -17.31 4.19 -11.24
N GLU A 35 -18.23 4.87 -11.91
CA GLU A 35 -19.19 5.78 -11.28
C GLU A 35 -19.97 5.05 -10.17
N GLY A 36 -20.00 5.64 -8.98
CA GLY A 36 -20.66 5.08 -7.80
C GLY A 36 -19.82 4.10 -6.98
N HIS A 37 -18.64 3.71 -7.45
CA HIS A 37 -17.71 2.81 -6.73
C HIS A 37 -16.32 3.41 -6.51
N GLU A 38 -16.11 4.70 -6.81
CA GLU A 38 -14.81 5.36 -6.81
C GLU A 38 -14.10 5.21 -5.47
N SER A 39 -14.80 5.44 -4.37
CA SER A 39 -14.22 5.38 -3.03
C SER A 39 -13.79 3.96 -2.64
N GLU A 40 -14.58 2.95 -2.98
CA GLU A 40 -14.29 1.55 -2.66
C GLU A 40 -13.11 1.03 -3.49
N GLN A 41 -13.10 1.34 -4.80
CA GLN A 41 -12.00 0.96 -5.69
C GLN A 41 -10.69 1.68 -5.32
N GLU A 42 -10.78 2.94 -4.92
CA GLU A 42 -9.64 3.70 -4.43
C GLU A 42 -9.06 3.08 -3.14
N ILE A 43 -9.90 2.70 -2.17
CA ILE A 43 -9.46 1.99 -0.96
C ILE A 43 -8.73 0.69 -1.32
N VAL A 44 -9.26 -0.09 -2.26
CA VAL A 44 -8.59 -1.31 -2.72
C VAL A 44 -7.23 -1.00 -3.34
N MET A 45 -7.14 -0.02 -4.24
CA MET A 45 -5.87 0.37 -4.87
C MET A 45 -4.84 0.86 -3.86
N ARG A 46 -5.25 1.62 -2.84
CA ARG A 46 -4.40 2.06 -1.73
C ARG A 46 -3.89 0.86 -0.92
N SER A 47 -4.78 -0.08 -0.58
CA SER A 47 -4.41 -1.30 0.17
C SER A 47 -3.47 -2.21 -0.62
N LEU A 48 -3.67 -2.37 -1.93
CA LEU A 48 -2.76 -3.09 -2.81
C LEU A 48 -1.38 -2.42 -2.88
N SER A 49 -1.33 -1.10 -2.80
CA SER A 49 -0.10 -0.32 -2.90
C SER A 49 0.74 -0.33 -1.63
N LEU A 50 0.14 -0.63 -0.46
CA LEU A 50 0.85 -0.69 0.84
C LEU A 50 1.96 -1.74 0.89
N PHE A 51 1.93 -2.73 0.02
CA PHE A 51 2.88 -3.84 0.04
C PHE A 51 3.69 -3.91 -1.26
N GLN A 52 4.96 -4.26 -1.15
CA GLN A 52 5.85 -4.41 -2.31
C GLN A 52 6.76 -5.65 -2.17
N PRO A 53 6.53 -6.67 -2.98
CA PRO A 53 5.33 -6.90 -3.79
C PRO A 53 4.12 -7.27 -2.93
N PHE A 54 2.91 -7.07 -3.46
CA PHE A 54 1.68 -7.49 -2.79
C PHE A 54 1.49 -9.01 -2.95
N PRO A 55 1.29 -9.77 -1.84
CA PRO A 55 1.07 -11.23 -1.91
C PRO A 55 -0.33 -11.52 -2.48
N TYR A 56 -0.43 -12.38 -3.51
CA TYR A 56 -1.69 -12.51 -4.25
C TYR A 56 -2.18 -13.95 -4.44
N ARG A 57 -1.36 -14.85 -4.96
CA ARG A 57 -1.78 -16.20 -5.36
C ARG A 57 -0.90 -17.30 -4.75
N ASN A 58 -1.27 -18.54 -5.03
CA ASN A 58 -0.53 -19.74 -4.66
C ASN A 58 -0.29 -19.86 -3.15
N GLU A 59 0.93 -19.96 -2.72
CA GLU A 59 1.38 -20.05 -1.33
C GLU A 59 1.03 -18.79 -0.49
N TYR A 60 0.73 -17.66 -1.14
CA TYR A 60 0.43 -16.37 -0.47
C TYR A 60 -1.06 -16.08 -0.30
N LYS A 61 -1.95 -17.05 -0.57
CA LYS A 61 -3.41 -16.86 -0.47
C LYS A 61 -3.87 -16.41 0.92
N GLU A 62 -3.22 -16.89 1.97
CA GLU A 62 -3.57 -16.53 3.35
C GLU A 62 -3.13 -15.10 3.65
N ALA A 63 -1.95 -14.66 3.17
CA ALA A 63 -1.51 -13.27 3.28
C ALA A 63 -2.48 -12.33 2.53
N TYR A 64 -2.88 -12.69 1.31
CA TYR A 64 -3.90 -11.99 0.56
C TYR A 64 -5.22 -11.88 1.32
N ARG A 65 -5.70 -13.00 1.91
CA ARG A 65 -6.93 -13.04 2.69
C ARG A 65 -6.84 -12.15 3.92
N PHE A 66 -5.73 -12.20 4.65
CA PHE A 66 -5.47 -11.37 5.82
C PHE A 66 -5.53 -9.88 5.45
N ILE A 67 -4.71 -9.43 4.51
CA ILE A 67 -4.63 -8.01 4.11
C ILE A 67 -5.99 -7.48 3.63
N ARG A 68 -6.70 -8.25 2.82
CA ARG A 68 -8.01 -7.88 2.29
C ARG A 68 -9.08 -7.73 3.38
N ASN A 69 -9.05 -8.57 4.39
CA ASN A 69 -10.10 -8.63 5.42
C ASN A 69 -9.78 -7.78 6.66
N ASP A 70 -8.51 -7.41 6.86
CA ASP A 70 -8.10 -6.57 7.98
C ASP A 70 -8.59 -5.13 7.77
N GLU A 71 -9.48 -4.65 8.65
CA GLU A 71 -10.11 -3.33 8.51
C GLU A 71 -9.14 -2.18 8.82
N GLY A 72 -8.07 -2.43 9.54
CA GLY A 72 -7.00 -1.46 9.72
C GLY A 72 -6.22 -1.23 8.43
N ILE A 73 -5.93 -2.29 7.67
CA ILE A 73 -5.20 -2.22 6.39
C ILE A 73 -6.14 -1.81 5.25
N THR A 74 -7.32 -2.43 5.20
CA THR A 74 -8.32 -2.25 4.13
C THR A 74 -9.64 -1.75 4.76
N PRO A 75 -9.83 -0.43 4.93
CA PRO A 75 -10.96 0.15 5.66
C PRO A 75 -12.27 0.10 4.87
N LEU A 76 -12.70 -1.08 4.46
CA LEU A 76 -13.99 -1.36 3.84
C LEU A 76 -15.00 -1.76 4.92
N TYR A 77 -15.32 -0.82 5.80
CA TYR A 77 -16.23 -1.03 6.93
C TYR A 77 -17.61 -1.51 6.49
N GLY A 78 -18.18 -2.43 7.24
CA GLY A 78 -19.52 -2.99 7.00
C GLY A 78 -19.61 -3.96 5.81
N LYS A 79 -18.54 -4.19 5.07
CA LYS A 79 -18.49 -5.18 3.97
C LYS A 79 -18.16 -6.57 4.52
N SER A 80 -18.92 -7.55 4.09
CA SER A 80 -18.62 -8.96 4.36
C SER A 80 -17.32 -9.41 3.67
N PRO A 81 -16.65 -10.47 4.14
CA PRO A 81 -15.46 -11.01 3.46
C PRO A 81 -15.69 -11.37 1.99
N GLU A 82 -16.91 -11.75 1.63
CA GLU A 82 -17.30 -12.08 0.25
C GLU A 82 -17.38 -10.83 -0.61
N GLU A 83 -18.01 -9.76 -0.12
CA GLU A 83 -18.08 -8.47 -0.82
C GLU A 83 -16.68 -7.87 -0.99
N LYS A 84 -15.83 -7.92 0.04
CA LYS A 84 -14.42 -7.52 -0.06
C LYS A 84 -13.70 -8.34 -1.14
N ARG A 85 -13.93 -9.65 -1.20
CA ARG A 85 -13.34 -10.52 -2.23
C ARG A 85 -13.77 -10.12 -3.63
N HIS A 86 -15.06 -9.87 -3.83
CA HIS A 86 -15.60 -9.43 -5.13
C HIS A 86 -15.01 -8.10 -5.56
N LEU A 87 -14.96 -7.13 -4.66
CA LEU A 87 -14.45 -5.80 -4.94
C LEU A 87 -12.95 -5.84 -5.30
N PHE A 88 -12.12 -6.59 -4.55
CA PHE A 88 -10.72 -6.79 -4.88
C PHE A 88 -10.54 -7.45 -6.25
N SER A 89 -11.27 -8.54 -6.52
CA SER A 89 -11.18 -9.25 -7.80
C SER A 89 -11.60 -8.37 -8.96
N HIS A 90 -12.66 -7.60 -8.80
CA HIS A 90 -13.16 -6.66 -9.80
C HIS A 90 -12.12 -5.56 -10.08
N THR A 91 -11.63 -4.88 -9.04
CA THR A 91 -10.62 -3.82 -9.17
C THR A 91 -9.32 -4.34 -9.79
N ILE A 92 -8.84 -5.51 -9.37
CA ILE A 92 -7.64 -6.12 -9.96
C ILE A 92 -7.86 -6.40 -11.44
N ASN A 93 -8.99 -6.97 -11.84
CA ASN A 93 -9.29 -7.27 -13.24
C ASN A 93 -9.45 -6.00 -14.09
N LEU A 94 -10.04 -4.94 -13.53
CA LEU A 94 -10.21 -3.66 -14.22
C LEU A 94 -8.86 -3.04 -14.61
N TYR A 95 -7.84 -3.18 -13.76
CA TYR A 95 -6.53 -2.57 -13.94
C TYR A 95 -5.43 -3.54 -14.37
N ASP A 96 -5.75 -4.82 -14.60
CA ASP A 96 -4.78 -5.82 -15.06
C ASP A 96 -4.15 -5.38 -16.38
N ASN A 97 -2.83 -5.56 -16.49
CA ASN A 97 -2.01 -5.14 -17.63
C ASN A 97 -1.98 -3.62 -17.91
N SER A 98 -2.68 -2.80 -17.12
CA SER A 98 -2.62 -1.33 -17.22
C SER A 98 -1.90 -0.70 -16.03
N LEU A 99 -2.52 -0.73 -14.86
CA LEU A 99 -1.96 -0.20 -13.60
C LEU A 99 -1.59 -1.31 -12.61
N ILE A 100 -1.97 -2.55 -12.88
CA ILE A 100 -1.63 -3.71 -12.06
C ILE A 100 -0.85 -4.69 -12.93
N GLU A 101 0.32 -5.09 -12.43
CA GLU A 101 1.14 -6.15 -13.00
C GLU A 101 1.03 -7.38 -12.12
N ILE A 102 0.53 -8.48 -12.68
CA ILE A 102 0.41 -9.76 -12.00
C ILE A 102 1.53 -10.69 -12.48
N THR A 103 2.35 -11.13 -11.55
CA THR A 103 3.29 -12.23 -11.75
C THR A 103 2.79 -13.47 -11.01
N GLN A 104 3.42 -14.61 -11.17
CA GLN A 104 2.92 -15.92 -10.68
C GLN A 104 2.18 -15.88 -9.33
N SER A 105 2.79 -15.29 -8.30
CA SER A 105 2.26 -15.26 -6.93
C SER A 105 2.09 -13.87 -6.36
N TRP A 106 2.54 -12.85 -7.08
CA TRP A 106 2.63 -11.47 -6.63
C TRP A 106 1.90 -10.51 -7.54
N LEU A 107 1.55 -9.37 -6.97
CA LEU A 107 0.93 -8.26 -7.67
C LEU A 107 1.72 -6.98 -7.34
N ASN A 108 1.88 -6.11 -8.33
CA ASN A 108 2.46 -4.78 -8.15
C ASN A 108 1.56 -3.73 -8.79
N VAL A 109 1.32 -2.65 -8.08
CA VAL A 109 0.69 -1.45 -8.66
C VAL A 109 1.75 -0.68 -9.43
N ARG A 110 1.43 -0.29 -10.66
CA ARG A 110 2.30 0.42 -11.59
C ARG A 110 1.60 1.69 -12.13
N PRO A 111 2.35 2.73 -12.48
CA PRO A 111 3.80 2.88 -12.28
C PRO A 111 4.16 3.04 -10.79
N PHE A 112 5.42 2.84 -10.45
CA PHE A 112 5.89 2.96 -9.08
C PHE A 112 5.51 4.30 -8.39
N PRO A 113 5.65 5.48 -9.02
CA PRO A 113 5.21 6.73 -8.42
C PRO A 113 3.72 6.78 -8.07
N LEU A 114 2.85 6.13 -8.86
CA LEU A 114 1.42 5.99 -8.54
C LEU A 114 1.23 5.19 -7.25
N ALA A 115 1.95 4.07 -7.11
CA ALA A 115 1.87 3.25 -5.91
C ALA A 115 2.32 4.02 -4.66
N VAL A 116 3.41 4.80 -4.74
CA VAL A 116 3.88 5.66 -3.64
C VAL A 116 2.84 6.73 -3.30
N TRP A 117 2.26 7.39 -4.29
CA TRP A 117 1.20 8.38 -4.09
C TRP A 117 -0.04 7.77 -3.40
N LEU A 118 -0.50 6.59 -3.84
CA LEU A 118 -1.63 5.88 -3.23
C LEU A 118 -1.36 5.52 -1.76
N VAL A 119 -0.14 5.15 -1.43
CA VAL A 119 0.28 4.92 -0.04
C VAL A 119 0.29 6.22 0.76
N GLY A 120 0.77 7.32 0.18
CA GLY A 120 0.66 8.65 0.80
C GLY A 120 -0.79 8.97 1.16
N LYS A 121 -1.72 8.76 0.22
CA LYS A 121 -3.15 8.95 0.46
C LYS A 121 -3.72 8.01 1.53
N TRP A 122 -3.22 6.78 1.63
CA TRP A 122 -3.62 5.87 2.70
C TRP A 122 -3.24 6.41 4.09
N PHE A 123 -2.07 7.05 4.22
CA PHE A 123 -1.64 7.70 5.46
C PHE A 123 -2.34 9.04 5.72
N GLU A 124 -2.68 9.81 4.67
CA GLU A 124 -3.43 11.07 4.79
C GLU A 124 -4.87 10.88 5.31
N ASP A 125 -5.48 9.71 5.10
CA ASP A 125 -6.79 9.36 5.68
C ASP A 125 -6.74 9.17 7.21
N ASP A 126 -5.66 9.62 7.82
CA ASP A 126 -5.39 9.70 9.26
C ASP A 126 -5.72 8.39 9.99
N PRO A 127 -4.92 7.34 9.79
CA PRO A 127 -5.04 6.18 10.65
C PRO A 127 -4.70 6.65 12.06
N ASP A 128 -5.72 6.72 12.92
CA ASP A 128 -5.52 7.05 14.33
C ASP A 128 -4.52 6.09 15.00
N GLU A 129 -4.00 6.52 16.12
CA GLU A 129 -2.99 5.74 16.85
C GLU A 129 -3.47 4.32 17.17
N GLU A 130 -4.74 4.17 17.51
CA GLU A 130 -5.36 2.87 17.83
C GLU A 130 -5.36 1.94 16.61
N ARG A 131 -5.68 2.47 15.42
CA ARG A 131 -5.63 1.72 14.17
C ARG A 131 -4.22 1.26 13.83
N MET A 132 -3.22 2.13 14.00
CA MET A 132 -1.82 1.81 13.71
C MET A 132 -1.26 0.74 14.64
N VAL A 133 -1.50 0.88 15.95
CA VAL A 133 -1.14 -0.13 16.96
C VAL A 133 -1.82 -1.45 16.64
N GLY A 134 -3.13 -1.42 16.38
CA GLY A 134 -3.88 -2.62 16.06
C GLY A 134 -3.39 -3.35 14.79
N ILE A 135 -2.92 -2.63 13.76
CA ILE A 135 -2.29 -3.25 12.57
C ILE A 135 -1.02 -4.00 12.99
N VAL A 136 -0.16 -3.37 13.78
CA VAL A 136 1.09 -3.98 14.25
C VAL A 136 0.81 -5.25 15.04
N GLU A 137 -0.08 -5.19 16.04
CA GLU A 137 -0.44 -6.33 16.86
C GLU A 137 -1.01 -7.51 16.06
N ARG A 138 -1.89 -7.22 15.08
CA ARG A 138 -2.47 -8.26 14.23
C ARG A 138 -1.45 -8.88 13.29
N ILE A 139 -0.51 -8.10 12.76
CA ILE A 139 0.59 -8.63 11.96
C ILE A 139 1.50 -9.51 12.83
N GLN A 140 1.81 -9.09 14.05
CA GLN A 140 2.62 -9.86 14.99
C GLN A 140 1.97 -11.18 15.43
N ALA A 141 0.63 -11.22 15.48
CA ALA A 141 -0.12 -12.41 15.83
C ALA A 141 -0.17 -13.48 14.71
N LEU A 142 0.32 -13.16 13.49
CA LEU A 142 0.36 -14.11 12.40
C LEU A 142 1.40 -15.21 12.64
N ASP A 143 1.15 -16.40 12.10
CA ASP A 143 2.14 -17.46 12.07
C ASP A 143 3.40 -17.05 11.28
N LYS A 144 4.55 -17.62 11.62
CA LYS A 144 5.84 -17.15 11.15
C LYS A 144 5.98 -16.99 9.62
N PRO A 145 5.52 -17.92 8.77
CA PRO A 145 5.61 -17.74 7.32
C PRO A 145 4.79 -16.56 6.82
N LEU A 146 3.55 -16.44 7.30
CA LEU A 146 2.61 -15.40 6.92
C LEU A 146 3.08 -14.01 7.41
N TYR A 147 3.50 -13.94 8.67
CA TYR A 147 4.12 -12.78 9.28
C TYR A 147 5.25 -12.23 8.42
N THR A 148 6.19 -13.09 8.02
CA THR A 148 7.36 -12.66 7.22
C THR A 148 6.96 -12.05 5.90
N VAL A 149 6.00 -12.66 5.19
CA VAL A 149 5.53 -12.18 3.89
C VAL A 149 4.84 -10.82 4.01
N VAL A 150 3.93 -10.67 4.97
CA VAL A 150 3.16 -9.43 5.18
C VAL A 150 4.10 -8.31 5.63
N ARG A 151 4.92 -8.56 6.64
CA ARG A 151 5.90 -7.61 7.15
C ARG A 151 6.86 -7.13 6.08
N ASP A 152 7.52 -8.05 5.36
CA ASP A 152 8.56 -7.69 4.40
C ASP A 152 7.99 -6.89 3.21
N GLY A 153 6.75 -7.20 2.80
CA GLY A 153 6.06 -6.43 1.78
C GLY A 153 5.76 -5.00 2.23
N LEU A 154 5.31 -4.85 3.48
CA LEU A 154 5.03 -3.55 4.09
C LEU A 154 6.32 -2.72 4.25
N TYR A 155 7.37 -3.29 4.83
CA TYR A 155 8.65 -2.59 5.00
C TYR A 155 9.25 -2.08 3.71
N LYS A 156 9.27 -2.91 2.67
CA LYS A 156 9.79 -2.47 1.36
C LYS A 156 9.05 -1.27 0.81
N ARG A 157 7.77 -1.13 1.12
CA ARG A 157 6.99 0.02 0.69
C ARG A 157 7.26 1.24 1.55
N LEU A 158 7.28 1.07 2.87
CA LEU A 158 7.52 2.16 3.83
C LEU A 158 8.90 2.81 3.64
N ASP A 159 9.90 2.06 3.15
CA ASP A 159 11.23 2.60 2.84
C ASP A 159 11.20 3.76 1.81
N TYR A 160 10.15 3.87 1.03
CA TYR A 160 9.94 4.98 0.08
C TYR A 160 9.08 6.12 0.64
N MET A 161 8.66 6.05 1.91
CA MET A 161 7.75 7.00 2.56
C MET A 161 8.45 7.82 3.64
N GLN A 162 9.73 8.15 3.47
CA GLN A 162 10.57 8.78 4.49
C GLN A 162 10.10 10.19 4.89
N ASP A 163 9.44 10.89 3.98
CA ASP A 163 8.93 12.24 4.23
C ASP A 163 7.54 12.25 4.91
N SER A 164 6.93 11.08 5.14
CA SER A 164 5.64 10.94 5.81
C SER A 164 5.82 10.66 7.29
N GLU A 165 5.39 11.59 8.16
CA GLU A 165 5.46 11.45 9.62
C GLU A 165 4.69 10.20 10.09
N SER A 166 3.50 9.95 9.55
CA SER A 166 2.69 8.77 9.89
C SER A 166 3.35 7.45 9.47
N ALA A 167 4.04 7.44 8.31
CA ALA A 167 4.81 6.27 7.88
C ALA A 167 6.02 6.04 8.77
N GLN A 168 6.69 7.10 9.20
CA GLN A 168 7.81 7.03 10.15
C GLN A 168 7.36 6.53 11.53
N ASP A 169 6.21 6.98 12.01
CA ASP A 169 5.63 6.49 13.28
C ASP A 169 5.32 4.98 13.19
N LEU A 170 4.72 4.52 12.09
CA LEU A 170 4.50 3.09 11.86
C LEU A 170 5.81 2.28 11.86
N ILE A 171 6.84 2.79 11.17
CA ILE A 171 8.17 2.17 11.17
C ILE A 171 8.74 2.09 12.59
N GLN A 172 8.66 3.18 13.36
CA GLN A 172 9.17 3.24 14.72
C GLN A 172 8.42 2.27 15.65
N ARG A 173 7.11 2.17 15.54
CA ARG A 173 6.30 1.20 16.30
C ARG A 173 6.65 -0.24 15.94
N LEU A 174 6.82 -0.52 14.65
CA LEU A 174 7.24 -1.84 14.19
C LEU A 174 8.67 -2.21 14.62
N ALA A 175 9.56 -1.23 14.78
CA ALA A 175 10.97 -1.42 15.16
C ALA A 175 11.25 -1.15 16.65
N GLY A 176 10.48 -0.25 17.28
CA GLY A 176 10.74 0.27 18.63
C GLY A 176 10.44 -0.68 19.78
N GLU A 177 9.68 -1.74 19.53
CA GLU A 177 9.57 -2.84 20.47
C GLU A 177 10.81 -3.73 20.34
N ALA A 178 11.86 -3.39 21.09
CA ALA A 178 13.15 -4.10 21.09
C ALA A 178 13.06 -5.62 21.39
N HIS A 179 11.88 -6.08 21.76
CA HIS A 179 11.51 -7.48 21.91
C HIS A 179 10.51 -7.94 20.86
N ALA A 180 10.10 -7.07 19.96
CA ALA A 180 9.18 -7.42 18.88
C ALA A 180 9.91 -8.32 17.87
N PRO A 181 9.18 -9.32 17.33
CA PRO A 181 9.74 -10.19 16.30
C PRO A 181 10.16 -9.47 15.00
N PHE A 182 9.90 -8.15 14.91
CA PHE A 182 10.36 -7.29 13.82
C PHE A 182 11.85 -6.91 13.91
N CYS A 183 12.47 -6.89 15.10
CA CYS A 183 13.89 -6.65 15.26
C CYS A 183 14.69 -7.93 14.99
N ASN A 184 14.73 -8.39 13.76
CA ASN A 184 15.66 -9.43 13.36
C ASN A 184 16.84 -8.84 12.57
N GLU A 185 17.92 -9.61 12.44
CA GLU A 185 19.14 -9.18 11.74
C GLU A 185 18.88 -8.64 10.32
N LYS A 186 17.83 -9.14 9.62
CA LYS A 186 17.49 -8.68 8.27
C LYS A 186 16.93 -7.26 8.25
N VAL A 187 16.18 -6.86 9.27
CA VAL A 187 15.66 -5.48 9.40
C VAL A 187 16.79 -4.55 9.77
N VAL A 188 17.64 -4.95 10.71
CA VAL A 188 18.81 -4.17 11.15
C VAL A 188 19.83 -3.99 10.03
N CYS A 189 20.01 -5.00 9.17
CA CYS A 189 20.92 -4.97 8.03
C CYS A 189 20.28 -4.42 6.75
N SER A 190 18.99 -4.11 6.74
CA SER A 190 18.35 -3.39 5.63
C SER A 190 18.71 -1.90 5.69
N ASP A 191 18.61 -1.20 4.56
CA ASP A 191 18.79 0.26 4.52
C ASP A 191 17.86 0.96 5.52
N LEU A 192 16.67 0.42 5.73
CA LEU A 192 15.70 0.88 6.72
C LEU A 192 16.24 0.71 8.15
N GLY A 193 16.72 -0.47 8.50
CA GLY A 193 17.32 -0.74 9.81
C GLY A 193 18.52 0.15 10.09
N SER A 194 19.40 0.36 9.10
CA SER A 194 20.55 1.24 9.22
C SER A 194 20.16 2.69 9.53
N ARG A 195 19.05 3.19 8.96
CA ARG A 195 18.58 4.56 9.20
C ARG A 195 17.93 4.74 10.58
N LEU A 196 17.23 3.74 11.08
CA LEU A 196 16.63 3.76 12.43
C LEU A 196 17.66 3.80 13.55
N PHE A 197 18.87 3.25 13.33
CA PHE A 197 19.95 3.24 14.32
C PHE A 197 20.92 4.42 14.20
N LEU A 198 20.83 5.21 13.13
CA LEU A 198 21.68 6.39 12.91
C LEU A 198 20.97 7.72 13.24
N ALA A 199 19.68 7.68 13.57
CA ALA A 199 18.89 8.83 14.03
C ALA A 199 18.77 8.85 15.56
#